data_6bf0927ca18c174f56f95085098f27f3
#
_entry.id   6bf0927ca18c174f56f95085098f27f3
#
_cell.length_a   1.000
_cell.length_b   1.000
_cell.length_c   1.000
_cell.angle_alpha   90.00
_cell.angle_beta   90.00
_cell.angle_gamma   90.00
#
_symmetry.space_group_name_H-M   'P 1'
#
loop_
_entity.id
_entity.type
_entity.pdbx_description
1 polymer ?
#
loop_
_entity_poly.entity_id
_entity_poly.type
_entity_poly.pdbx_seq_one_letter_code
_entity_poly.pdbx_strand_id
1 'polypeptide(L)'
;MPGDFKGWHSRGFLQHFDSPERIQHLVFRTKDSLPSAVLAALPSDSRAKRRIVASWLDRGEGTAILLSAAVANIVQQTLLHFDGARYRLMAWCIMPNHVHAVMEPLDGFPVGSTVRGWKAISAASINRLNETSGPVWARDYFDRYARS
;
A
#
# COMPACT_ATOMS: atom_id res chain seq x y z
N MET A 1 11.84 -0.79 16.63
CA MET A 1 12.45 -2.13 16.69
C MET A 1 12.20 -2.89 15.40
N PRO A 2 13.24 -3.51 14.84
CA PRO A 2 13.02 -4.41 13.73
C PRO A 2 12.11 -5.57 14.14
N GLY A 3 11.23 -5.98 13.24
CA GLY A 3 10.33 -7.10 13.44
C GLY A 3 10.79 -8.36 12.72
N ASP A 4 10.11 -9.47 12.97
CA ASP A 4 10.40 -10.72 12.30
C ASP A 4 9.63 -10.83 10.98
N PHE A 5 10.25 -11.44 9.98
CA PHE A 5 9.62 -11.74 8.71
C PHE A 5 8.75 -12.99 8.85
N LYS A 6 7.58 -12.95 8.23
CA LYS A 6 6.55 -13.98 8.41
C LYS A 6 6.44 -14.99 7.27
N GLY A 7 7.10 -14.73 6.13
CA GLY A 7 6.90 -15.55 4.94
C GLY A 7 5.48 -15.40 4.40
N TRP A 8 4.88 -16.48 3.92
CA TRP A 8 3.49 -16.46 3.48
C TRP A 8 2.54 -16.37 4.68
N HIS A 9 1.65 -15.39 4.66
CA HIS A 9 0.66 -15.21 5.72
C HIS A 9 -0.58 -14.50 5.17
N SER A 10 -1.67 -14.55 5.93
CA SER A 10 -2.93 -13.89 5.60
C SER A 10 -3.18 -12.73 6.55
N ARG A 11 -3.66 -11.61 6.01
CA ARG A 11 -4.17 -10.51 6.79
C ARG A 11 -5.49 -10.05 6.18
N GLY A 12 -6.59 -10.26 6.91
CA GLY A 12 -7.91 -10.05 6.36
C GLY A 12 -8.20 -11.07 5.26
N PHE A 13 -8.49 -10.61 4.05
CA PHE A 13 -8.86 -11.46 2.92
C PHE A 13 -7.74 -11.66 1.89
N LEU A 14 -6.54 -11.15 2.15
CA LEU A 14 -5.41 -11.22 1.21
C LEU A 14 -4.27 -12.04 1.80
N GLN A 15 -3.59 -12.77 0.93
CA GLN A 15 -2.35 -13.44 1.27
C GLN A 15 -1.18 -12.50 1.00
N HIS A 16 -0.23 -12.48 1.92
CA HIS A 16 0.98 -11.67 1.83
C HIS A 16 2.22 -12.55 1.92
N PHE A 17 3.27 -12.14 1.23
CA PHE A 17 4.58 -12.76 1.33
C PHE A 17 5.57 -11.77 1.92
N ASP A 18 6.24 -12.16 2.99
CA ASP A 18 7.10 -11.29 3.76
C ASP A 18 8.45 -11.98 3.98
N SER A 19 9.47 -11.51 3.30
CA SER A 19 10.81 -12.07 3.34
C SER A 19 11.85 -10.99 3.06
N PRO A 20 13.00 -10.99 3.77
CA PRO A 20 14.09 -10.07 3.46
C PRO A 20 14.69 -10.41 2.09
N GLU A 21 15.34 -9.42 1.48
CA GLU A 21 16.07 -9.57 0.22
C GLU A 21 15.20 -10.01 -0.97
N ARG A 22 13.88 -9.89 -0.85
CA ARG A 22 12.95 -10.13 -1.95
C ARG A 22 12.37 -8.82 -2.43
N ILE A 23 12.49 -8.57 -3.72
CA ILE A 23 11.84 -7.41 -4.33
C ILE A 23 10.32 -7.61 -4.26
N GLN A 24 9.65 -6.65 -3.69
CA GLN A 24 8.20 -6.67 -3.47
C GLN A 24 7.54 -5.56 -4.27
N HIS A 25 6.46 -5.90 -4.94
CA HIS A 25 5.55 -4.92 -5.52
C HIS A 25 4.37 -4.78 -4.57
N LEU A 26 4.18 -3.59 -4.04
CA LEU A 26 3.15 -3.28 -3.05
C LEU A 26 2.15 -2.31 -3.64
N VAL A 27 0.87 -2.54 -3.35
CA VAL A 27 -0.21 -1.63 -3.73
C VAL A 27 -1.05 -1.36 -2.49
N PHE A 28 -1.22 -0.09 -2.14
CA PHE A 28 -2.15 0.31 -1.10
C PHE A 28 -3.08 1.41 -1.61
N ARG A 29 -4.28 1.44 -1.09
CA ARG A 29 -5.38 2.21 -1.67
C ARG A 29 -6.07 3.10 -0.65
N THR A 30 -6.70 4.18 -1.13
CA THR A 30 -7.53 5.03 -0.27
C THR A 30 -8.78 4.26 0.19
N LYS A 31 -9.31 4.66 1.34
CA LYS A 31 -10.43 3.94 2.00
C LYS A 31 -11.69 3.87 1.15
N ASP A 32 -11.92 4.84 0.27
CA ASP A 32 -13.11 4.95 -0.56
C ASP A 32 -12.89 4.54 -2.02
N SER A 33 -11.79 3.89 -2.32
CA SER A 33 -11.39 3.52 -3.69
C SER A 33 -12.16 2.33 -4.27
N LEU A 34 -12.80 1.52 -3.43
CA LEU A 34 -13.60 0.38 -3.85
C LEU A 34 -14.99 0.45 -3.24
N PRO A 35 -16.06 0.27 -4.06
CA PRO A 35 -17.41 0.16 -3.51
C PRO A 35 -17.54 -1.03 -2.56
N SER A 36 -18.31 -0.89 -1.50
CA SER A 36 -18.52 -1.96 -0.52
C SER A 36 -19.15 -3.22 -1.15
N ALA A 37 -20.01 -3.04 -2.15
CA ALA A 37 -20.60 -4.16 -2.88
C ALA A 37 -19.55 -4.99 -3.62
N VAL A 38 -18.53 -4.34 -4.18
CA VAL A 38 -17.41 -5.02 -4.85
C VAL A 38 -16.60 -5.82 -3.83
N LEU A 39 -16.28 -5.22 -2.68
CA LEU A 39 -15.55 -5.91 -1.62
C LEU A 39 -16.30 -7.16 -1.14
N ALA A 40 -17.62 -7.05 -0.95
CA ALA A 40 -18.45 -8.16 -0.49
C ALA A 40 -18.54 -9.30 -1.53
N ALA A 41 -18.39 -8.99 -2.81
CA ALA A 41 -18.52 -9.95 -3.91
C ALA A 41 -17.18 -10.53 -4.40
N LEU A 42 -16.06 -10.19 -3.76
CA LEU A 42 -14.75 -10.68 -4.20
C LEU A 42 -14.66 -12.21 -4.06
N PRO A 43 -14.06 -12.88 -5.07
CA PRO A 43 -13.88 -14.33 -5.00
C PRO A 43 -12.82 -14.69 -3.95
N SER A 44 -12.78 -15.96 -3.54
CA SER A 44 -11.78 -16.46 -2.60
C SER A 44 -10.41 -16.68 -3.24
N ASP A 45 -10.37 -16.92 -4.57
CA ASP A 45 -9.11 -17.12 -5.29
C ASP A 45 -8.28 -15.83 -5.31
N SER A 46 -7.04 -15.88 -4.82
CA SER A 46 -6.16 -14.72 -4.66
C SER A 46 -5.86 -14.02 -5.98
N ARG A 47 -5.64 -14.79 -7.06
CA ARG A 47 -5.32 -14.22 -8.38
C ARG A 47 -6.52 -13.49 -8.97
N ALA A 48 -7.71 -14.12 -8.91
CA ALA A 48 -8.95 -13.51 -9.38
C ALA A 48 -9.29 -12.26 -8.58
N LYS A 49 -9.13 -12.32 -7.25
CA LYS A 49 -9.35 -11.20 -6.36
C LYS A 49 -8.47 -10.00 -6.71
N ARG A 50 -7.17 -10.22 -6.89
CA ARG A 50 -6.22 -9.15 -7.26
C ARG A 50 -6.56 -8.52 -8.60
N ARG A 51 -6.96 -9.33 -9.58
CA ARG A 51 -7.34 -8.85 -10.91
C ARG A 51 -8.57 -7.94 -10.85
N ILE A 52 -9.58 -8.34 -10.09
CA ILE A 52 -10.81 -7.56 -9.93
C ILE A 52 -10.51 -6.25 -9.22
N VAL A 53 -9.75 -6.29 -8.13
CA VAL A 53 -9.37 -5.10 -7.38
C VAL A 53 -8.55 -4.14 -8.24
N ALA A 54 -7.57 -4.64 -8.98
CA ALA A 54 -6.77 -3.82 -9.88
C ALA A 54 -7.62 -3.12 -10.94
N SER A 55 -8.57 -3.85 -11.53
CA SER A 55 -9.50 -3.29 -12.53
C SER A 55 -10.34 -2.15 -11.94
N TRP A 56 -10.84 -2.31 -10.71
CA TRP A 56 -11.63 -1.28 -10.04
C TRP A 56 -10.77 -0.07 -9.64
N LEU A 57 -9.55 -0.29 -9.15
CA LEU A 57 -8.65 0.81 -8.79
C LEU A 57 -8.32 1.69 -9.99
N ASP A 58 -8.15 1.07 -11.16
CA ASP A 58 -7.85 1.80 -12.39
C ASP A 58 -9.00 2.71 -12.85
N ARG A 59 -10.21 2.55 -12.32
CA ARG A 59 -11.34 3.44 -12.58
C ARG A 59 -11.26 4.76 -11.83
N GLY A 60 -10.42 4.86 -10.78
CA GLY A 60 -10.26 6.09 -10.01
C GLY A 60 -11.46 6.44 -9.13
N GLU A 61 -12.21 5.45 -8.65
CA GLU A 61 -13.39 5.65 -7.80
C GLU A 61 -13.04 6.33 -6.48
N GLY A 62 -14.03 7.00 -5.89
CA GLY A 62 -13.91 7.72 -4.64
C GLY A 62 -13.52 9.19 -4.83
N THR A 63 -13.08 9.84 -3.76
CA THR A 63 -12.69 11.25 -3.78
C THR A 63 -11.38 11.50 -4.54
N ALA A 64 -10.63 10.45 -4.85
CA ALA A 64 -9.38 10.52 -5.61
C ALA A 64 -8.42 11.59 -5.07
N ILE A 65 -8.18 11.58 -3.76
CA ILE A 65 -7.41 12.61 -3.06
C ILE A 65 -5.97 12.74 -3.56
N LEU A 66 -5.42 11.68 -4.16
CA LEU A 66 -4.05 11.68 -4.67
C LEU A 66 -3.88 12.44 -5.99
N LEU A 67 -4.98 12.93 -6.58
CA LEU A 67 -4.92 13.87 -7.71
C LEU A 67 -4.36 15.21 -7.27
N SER A 68 -4.49 15.59 -6.01
CA SER A 68 -3.88 16.80 -5.47
C SER A 68 -2.35 16.64 -5.48
N ALA A 69 -1.65 17.57 -6.11
CA ALA A 69 -0.19 17.55 -6.15
C ALA A 69 0.43 17.63 -4.75
N ALA A 70 -0.19 18.39 -3.84
CA ALA A 70 0.28 18.51 -2.46
C ALA A 70 0.14 17.18 -1.71
N VAL A 71 -0.98 16.48 -1.88
CA VAL A 71 -1.21 15.17 -1.25
C VAL A 71 -0.26 14.13 -1.85
N ALA A 72 -0.12 14.09 -3.16
CA ALA A 72 0.80 13.17 -3.83
C ALA A 72 2.25 13.38 -3.37
N ASN A 73 2.66 14.63 -3.17
CA ASN A 73 3.99 14.95 -2.66
C ASN A 73 4.20 14.41 -1.24
N ILE A 74 3.20 14.51 -0.38
CA ILE A 74 3.25 13.93 0.98
C ILE A 74 3.53 12.43 0.89
N VAL A 75 2.81 11.71 0.03
CA VAL A 75 3.00 10.27 -0.15
C VAL A 75 4.41 9.97 -0.65
N GLN A 76 4.87 10.68 -1.65
CA GLN A 76 6.22 10.51 -2.20
C GLN A 76 7.29 10.72 -1.14
N GLN A 77 7.21 11.80 -0.38
CA GLN A 77 8.15 12.08 0.70
C GLN A 77 8.12 10.99 1.78
N THR A 78 6.95 10.44 2.06
CA THR A 78 6.80 9.34 3.01
C THR A 78 7.53 8.09 2.52
N LEU A 79 7.38 7.73 1.25
CA LEU A 79 8.07 6.59 0.65
C LEU A 79 9.59 6.77 0.69
N LEU A 80 10.07 7.97 0.45
CA LEU A 80 11.50 8.28 0.39
C LEU A 80 12.16 8.39 1.77
N HIS A 81 11.39 8.66 2.81
CA HIS A 81 11.93 9.00 4.13
C HIS A 81 12.87 7.92 4.71
N PHE A 82 12.51 6.66 4.61
CA PHE A 82 13.31 5.56 5.12
C PHE A 82 14.03 4.75 4.03
N ASP A 83 14.07 5.29 2.82
CA ASP A 83 14.81 4.67 1.73
C ASP A 83 16.29 4.57 2.10
N GLY A 84 16.87 3.39 1.98
CA GLY A 84 18.24 3.09 2.38
C GLY A 84 18.41 2.70 3.85
N ALA A 85 17.41 2.98 4.71
CA ALA A 85 17.48 2.65 6.15
C ALA A 85 16.63 1.42 6.50
N ARG A 86 15.44 1.30 5.93
CA ARG A 86 14.51 0.21 6.22
C ARG A 86 14.20 -0.64 5.00
N TYR A 87 14.37 -0.10 3.83
CA TYR A 87 14.16 -0.76 2.55
C TYR A 87 14.96 -0.04 1.49
N ARG A 88 15.06 -0.64 0.31
CA ARG A 88 15.55 0.03 -0.89
C ARG A 88 14.37 0.26 -1.82
N LEU A 89 14.00 1.50 -2.01
CA LEU A 89 12.90 1.88 -2.88
C LEU A 89 13.41 1.92 -4.32
N MET A 90 12.79 1.14 -5.20
CA MET A 90 13.24 1.01 -6.59
C MET A 90 12.38 1.81 -7.56
N ALA A 91 11.07 1.83 -7.33
CA ALA A 91 10.12 2.55 -8.19
C ALA A 91 8.83 2.80 -7.43
N TRP A 92 8.09 3.80 -7.84
CA TRP A 92 6.76 4.05 -7.32
C TRP A 92 5.91 4.79 -8.34
N CYS A 93 4.60 4.67 -8.20
CA CYS A 93 3.65 5.39 -9.02
C CYS A 93 2.45 5.76 -8.15
N ILE A 94 2.12 7.03 -8.12
CA ILE A 94 1.00 7.55 -7.32
C ILE A 94 -0.17 7.78 -8.28
N MET A 95 -1.19 6.93 -8.14
CA MET A 95 -2.41 6.99 -8.93
C MET A 95 -3.47 7.80 -8.16
N PRO A 96 -4.60 8.17 -8.80
CA PRO A 96 -5.61 9.00 -8.12
C PRO A 96 -6.11 8.47 -6.78
N ASN A 97 -6.19 7.16 -6.61
CA ASN A 97 -6.76 6.52 -5.40
C ASN A 97 -5.95 5.35 -4.87
N HIS A 98 -4.74 5.14 -5.39
CA HIS A 98 -3.86 4.06 -4.93
C HIS A 98 -2.41 4.37 -5.27
N VAL A 99 -1.52 3.62 -4.65
CA VAL A 99 -0.07 3.80 -4.80
C VAL A 99 0.55 2.45 -5.11
N HIS A 100 1.42 2.43 -6.12
CA HIS A 100 2.31 1.31 -6.39
C HIS A 100 3.70 1.64 -5.86
N ALA A 101 4.33 0.71 -5.17
CA ALA A 101 5.71 0.83 -4.75
C ALA A 101 6.45 -0.48 -4.98
N VAL A 102 7.63 -0.42 -5.56
CA VAL A 102 8.52 -1.56 -5.73
C VAL A 102 9.71 -1.33 -4.83
N MET A 103 9.95 -2.25 -3.91
CA MET A 103 10.97 -2.11 -2.89
C MET A 103 11.54 -3.45 -2.47
N GLU A 104 12.73 -3.43 -1.91
CA GLU A 104 13.36 -4.57 -1.28
C GLU A 104 13.49 -4.26 0.21
N PRO A 105 12.83 -5.03 1.10
CA PRO A 105 12.96 -4.78 2.52
C PRO A 105 14.36 -5.13 3.01
N LEU A 106 14.91 -4.29 3.87
CA LEU A 106 16.16 -4.59 4.55
C LEU A 106 15.88 -5.47 5.76
N ASP A 107 16.93 -6.18 6.21
CA ASP A 107 16.81 -7.11 7.32
C ASP A 107 16.27 -6.41 8.57
N GLY A 108 15.33 -7.06 9.25
CA GLY A 108 14.68 -6.53 10.44
C GLY A 108 13.49 -5.62 10.19
N PHE A 109 13.12 -5.36 8.92
CA PHE A 109 12.00 -4.47 8.58
C PHE A 109 10.98 -5.19 7.71
N PRO A 110 10.06 -5.96 8.32
CA PRO A 110 9.02 -6.68 7.59
C PRO A 110 8.13 -5.75 6.77
N VAL A 111 7.65 -6.25 5.63
CA VAL A 111 6.81 -5.48 4.69
C VAL A 111 5.59 -4.90 5.38
N GLY A 112 4.90 -5.69 6.21
CA GLY A 112 3.68 -5.23 6.90
C GLY A 112 3.93 -4.02 7.79
N SER A 113 5.03 -3.98 8.54
CA SER A 113 5.36 -2.83 9.39
C SER A 113 5.75 -1.61 8.56
N THR A 114 6.42 -1.80 7.44
CA THR A 114 6.76 -0.72 6.51
C THR A 114 5.51 -0.08 5.93
N VAL A 115 4.58 -0.87 5.39
CA VAL A 115 3.32 -0.36 4.83
C VAL A 115 2.48 0.34 5.90
N ARG A 116 2.42 -0.22 7.09
CA ARG A 116 1.73 0.40 8.22
C ARG A 116 2.32 1.77 8.55
N GLY A 117 3.65 1.88 8.56
CA GLY A 117 4.34 3.14 8.77
C GLY A 117 4.05 4.16 7.68
N TRP A 118 4.07 3.77 6.42
CA TRP A 118 3.71 4.64 5.31
C TRP A 118 2.30 5.19 5.46
N LYS A 119 1.34 4.32 5.77
CA LYS A 119 -0.06 4.72 5.96
C LYS A 119 -0.23 5.68 7.13
N ALA A 120 0.39 5.39 8.26
CA ALA A 120 0.26 6.23 9.46
C ALA A 120 0.87 7.62 9.26
N ILE A 121 2.09 7.68 8.74
CA ILE A 121 2.80 8.94 8.55
C ILE A 121 2.11 9.79 7.50
N SER A 122 1.78 9.22 6.35
CA SER A 122 1.12 9.97 5.27
C SER A 122 -0.29 10.42 5.67
N ALA A 123 -1.06 9.57 6.35
CA ALA A 123 -2.40 9.93 6.80
C ALA A 123 -2.38 11.14 7.76
N ALA A 124 -1.44 11.14 8.71
CA ALA A 124 -1.30 12.26 9.64
C ALA A 124 -0.99 13.58 8.90
N SER A 125 -0.09 13.53 7.93
CA SER A 125 0.29 14.70 7.14
C SER A 125 -0.82 15.16 6.19
N ILE A 126 -1.51 14.22 5.54
CA ILE A 126 -2.65 14.52 4.66
C ILE A 126 -3.78 15.17 5.46
N ASN A 127 -4.13 14.59 6.60
CA ASN A 127 -5.18 15.14 7.46
C ASN A 127 -4.83 16.54 7.96
N ARG A 128 -3.58 16.77 8.30
CA ARG A 128 -3.14 18.11 8.70
C ARG A 128 -3.26 19.11 7.57
N LEU A 129 -2.84 18.75 6.36
CA LEU A 129 -2.94 19.60 5.18
C LEU A 129 -4.39 19.96 4.85
N ASN A 130 -5.28 18.97 4.88
CA ASN A 130 -6.68 19.12 4.47
C ASN A 130 -7.61 19.49 5.62
N GLU A 131 -7.09 19.64 6.85
CA GLU A 131 -7.87 19.92 8.05
C GLU A 131 -8.98 18.88 8.25
N THR A 132 -8.62 17.61 8.04
CA THR A 132 -9.51 16.46 8.17
C THR A 132 -9.03 15.53 9.28
N SER A 133 -9.84 14.51 9.60
CA SER A 133 -9.51 13.49 10.59
C SER A 133 -9.99 12.12 10.11
N GLY A 134 -9.54 11.09 10.77
CA GLY A 134 -9.91 9.72 10.49
C GLY A 134 -9.01 9.04 9.47
N PRO A 135 -9.36 7.80 9.08
CA PRO A 135 -8.52 7.01 8.18
C PRO A 135 -8.51 7.56 6.76
N VAL A 136 -7.33 7.58 6.16
CA VAL A 136 -7.13 7.95 4.75
C VAL A 136 -7.06 6.70 3.89
N TRP A 137 -6.40 5.67 4.38
CA TRP A 137 -6.12 4.44 3.64
C TRP A 137 -7.05 3.32 4.05
N ALA A 138 -7.32 2.40 3.13
CA ALA A 138 -7.95 1.14 3.45
C ALA A 138 -7.01 0.28 4.31
N ARG A 139 -7.56 -0.67 5.05
CA ARG A 139 -6.79 -1.52 5.96
C ARG A 139 -5.88 -2.50 5.23
N ASP A 140 -6.25 -2.89 4.02
CA ASP A 140 -5.51 -3.89 3.25
C ASP A 140 -4.37 -3.26 2.45
N TYR A 141 -3.50 -4.10 1.95
CA TYR A 141 -2.57 -3.80 0.89
C TYR A 141 -2.34 -5.08 0.08
N PHE A 142 -1.86 -4.91 -1.16
CA PHE A 142 -1.54 -6.03 -2.04
C PHE A 142 -0.03 -6.13 -2.15
N ASP A 143 0.50 -7.35 -2.10
CA ASP A 143 1.92 -7.55 -2.27
C ASP A 143 2.18 -8.71 -3.23
N ARG A 144 3.25 -8.56 -3.97
CA ARG A 144 3.71 -9.56 -4.92
C ARG A 144 5.23 -9.50 -4.93
N TYR A 145 5.89 -10.62 -4.71
CA TYR A 145 7.34 -10.65 -4.83
C TYR A 145 7.74 -10.88 -6.29
N ALA A 146 8.87 -10.24 -6.69
CA ALA A 146 9.43 -10.43 -8.00
C ALA A 146 10.09 -11.81 -8.10
N ARG A 147 9.79 -12.52 -9.17
CA ARG A 147 10.45 -13.79 -9.48
C ARG A 147 11.61 -13.50 -10.40
N SER A 148 12.75 -14.06 -10.05
CA SER A 148 13.94 -14.00 -10.92
C SER A 148 13.76 -14.89 -12.16
#